data_83c2dab6dc7a4ae11a3f31ae71962427
#
_entry.id   83c2dab6dc7a4ae11a3f31ae71962427
#
_cell.length_a   1.000
_cell.length_b   1.000
_cell.length_c   1.000
_cell.angle_alpha   90.00
_cell.angle_beta   90.00
_cell.angle_gamma   90.00
#
_symmetry.space_group_name_H-M   'P 1'
#
loop_
_entity.id
_entity.type
_entity.pdbx_description
1 polymer ?
#
loop_
_entity_poly.entity_id
_entity_poly.type
_entity_poly.pdbx_seq_one_letter_code
_entity_poly.pdbx_strand_id
1 'polypeptide(L)'
;MVFHAPFPLQPDRVAASMLRPLAMRQAFADLGYRIMDVTGYAAQRRRAMARVRAAIAAGSRIEFVYSENATIPNALTEPRHLPVHPVLDAAFFRHCQRSGMPVGVFYRDVYWRFPRFREGINPILEAGLQVAYRSELMAFDKVGLHLFLPSQAMARHVPHVDRARMSALPPGAPDVEPSGACGQDDGGDDGGDLELLFVGVLQDNYRLDACLRAVTSTPGTRVTLCVRQETWEASREHYAPLLPEGRAQVVHRSGPELEPLYRRADLGVLFSEPNPYWDFAVPYKLYEYLAHELPVIAVRGTQTGRIVEETGIGWVLDYDAGALSDLLRRLREAPEEIEAVRRRMREVLPDQTWKARARTVAQVLGETERKP
;
A
#
# COMPACT_ATOMS: atom_id res chain seq x y z
N MET A 1 -3.63 8.66 -22.22
CA MET A 1 -2.72 9.06 -21.16
C MET A 1 -1.34 8.37 -21.29
N VAL A 2 -0.30 8.87 -20.62
CA VAL A 2 0.99 8.15 -20.48
C VAL A 2 1.06 7.52 -19.10
N PHE A 3 1.42 6.24 -19.04
CA PHE A 3 1.77 5.54 -17.81
C PHE A 3 3.28 5.35 -17.74
N HIS A 4 3.91 5.90 -16.70
CA HIS A 4 5.35 5.85 -16.51
C HIS A 4 5.73 5.03 -15.28
N ALA A 5 6.78 4.21 -15.40
CA ALA A 5 7.45 3.56 -14.27
C ALA A 5 8.95 3.39 -14.58
N PRO A 6 9.87 3.78 -13.68
CA PRO A 6 11.31 3.74 -13.92
C PRO A 6 11.90 2.32 -13.77
N PHE A 7 11.08 1.29 -13.94
CA PHE A 7 11.43 -0.12 -13.84
C PHE A 7 10.53 -0.97 -14.74
N PRO A 8 10.94 -2.19 -15.12
CA PRO A 8 10.10 -3.13 -15.86
C PRO A 8 8.90 -3.56 -15.03
N LEU A 9 7.69 -3.51 -15.63
CA LEU A 9 6.51 -4.13 -15.06
C LEU A 9 6.55 -5.63 -15.33
N GLN A 10 6.59 -6.43 -14.29
CA GLN A 10 6.68 -7.90 -14.35
C GLN A 10 5.41 -8.50 -13.72
N PRO A 11 4.42 -8.93 -14.53
CA PRO A 11 3.17 -9.49 -14.01
C PRO A 11 3.39 -10.76 -13.15
N ASP A 12 4.38 -11.56 -13.49
CA ASP A 12 4.67 -12.84 -12.84
C ASP A 12 5.41 -12.68 -11.49
N ARG A 13 5.82 -11.48 -11.13
CA ARG A 13 6.56 -11.23 -9.89
C ARG A 13 5.63 -10.81 -8.77
N VAL A 14 5.33 -11.75 -7.88
CA VAL A 14 4.52 -11.51 -6.66
C VAL A 14 5.34 -10.72 -5.63
N ALA A 15 5.53 -9.44 -5.88
CA ALA A 15 6.11 -8.52 -4.90
C ALA A 15 5.14 -7.34 -4.70
N ALA A 16 4.89 -6.96 -3.45
CA ALA A 16 4.01 -5.82 -3.12
C ALA A 16 4.39 -4.54 -3.87
N SER A 17 5.68 -4.36 -4.20
CA SER A 17 6.19 -3.25 -5.00
C SER A 17 5.70 -3.26 -6.47
N MET A 18 5.29 -4.42 -7.01
CA MET A 18 4.77 -4.57 -8.36
C MET A 18 3.24 -4.52 -8.41
N LEU A 19 2.55 -4.87 -7.32
CA LEU A 19 1.09 -4.93 -7.29
C LEU A 19 0.46 -3.57 -7.63
N ARG A 20 0.91 -2.49 -6.98
CA ARG A 20 0.34 -1.16 -7.22
C ARG A 20 0.50 -0.66 -8.66
N PRO A 21 1.69 -0.65 -9.28
CA PRO A 21 1.85 -0.19 -10.64
C PRO A 21 0.98 -0.96 -11.65
N LEU A 22 0.89 -2.27 -11.50
CA LEU A 22 0.06 -3.13 -12.34
C LEU A 22 -1.44 -2.83 -12.15
N ALA A 23 -1.89 -2.76 -10.88
CA ALA A 23 -3.28 -2.48 -10.56
C ALA A 23 -3.72 -1.08 -11.01
N MET A 24 -2.90 -0.03 -10.81
CA MET A 24 -3.18 1.31 -11.30
C MET A 24 -3.23 1.38 -12.82
N ARG A 25 -2.29 0.72 -13.49
CA ARG A 25 -2.29 0.65 -14.97
C ARG A 25 -3.56 -0.03 -15.49
N GLN A 26 -3.94 -1.15 -14.88
CA GLN A 26 -5.18 -1.87 -15.24
C GLN A 26 -6.41 -1.00 -14.96
N ALA A 27 -6.47 -0.33 -13.82
CA ALA A 27 -7.57 0.55 -13.46
C ALA A 27 -7.76 1.71 -14.47
N PHE A 28 -6.68 2.29 -14.98
CA PHE A 28 -6.78 3.27 -16.08
C PHE A 28 -7.31 2.64 -17.36
N ALA A 29 -6.89 1.42 -17.72
CA ALA A 29 -7.42 0.70 -18.89
C ALA A 29 -8.92 0.41 -18.72
N ASP A 30 -9.35 -0.02 -17.54
CA ASP A 30 -10.76 -0.29 -17.21
C ASP A 30 -11.64 0.96 -17.19
N LEU A 31 -11.04 2.14 -17.02
CA LEU A 31 -11.70 3.44 -17.19
C LEU A 31 -11.76 3.91 -18.66
N GLY A 32 -11.24 3.10 -19.59
CA GLY A 32 -11.26 3.39 -21.02
C GLY A 32 -10.10 4.24 -21.53
N TYR A 33 -9.07 4.49 -20.72
CA TYR A 33 -7.90 5.23 -21.18
C TYR A 33 -7.06 4.41 -22.18
N ARG A 34 -6.69 5.04 -23.30
CA ARG A 34 -5.61 4.53 -24.16
C ARG A 34 -4.27 4.85 -23.51
N ILE A 35 -3.54 3.81 -23.16
CA ILE A 35 -2.30 3.93 -22.38
C ILE A 35 -1.08 3.85 -23.28
N MET A 36 -0.21 4.85 -23.18
CA MET A 36 1.14 4.82 -23.75
C MET A 36 2.12 4.48 -22.63
N ASP A 37 2.64 3.26 -22.63
CA ASP A 37 3.56 2.79 -21.60
C ASP A 37 4.98 3.36 -21.83
N VAL A 38 5.52 3.98 -20.78
CA VAL A 38 6.90 4.45 -20.65
C VAL A 38 7.52 3.77 -19.44
N THR A 39 7.81 2.48 -19.57
CA THR A 39 8.27 1.62 -18.48
C THR A 39 9.57 0.91 -18.82
N GLY A 40 10.24 0.36 -17.82
CA GLY A 40 11.48 -0.39 -17.99
C GLY A 40 12.73 0.38 -17.61
N TYR A 41 13.88 -0.17 -17.97
CA TYR A 41 15.17 0.49 -17.81
C TYR A 41 15.33 1.67 -18.77
N ALA A 42 16.30 2.54 -18.54
CA ALA A 42 16.47 3.81 -19.27
C ALA A 42 16.46 3.64 -20.81
N ALA A 43 17.10 2.62 -21.33
CA ALA A 43 17.09 2.35 -22.79
C ALA A 43 15.68 2.10 -23.35
N GLN A 44 14.85 1.35 -22.61
CA GLN A 44 13.47 1.06 -22.97
C GLN A 44 12.62 2.33 -22.83
N ARG A 45 12.75 3.06 -21.71
CA ARG A 45 12.05 4.33 -21.47
C ARG A 45 12.37 5.36 -22.54
N ARG A 46 13.65 5.53 -22.92
CA ARG A 46 14.07 6.47 -23.99
C ARG A 46 13.35 6.21 -25.32
N ARG A 47 13.24 4.96 -25.73
CA ARG A 47 12.48 4.58 -26.94
C ARG A 47 11.00 4.89 -26.81
N ALA A 48 10.41 4.59 -25.66
CA ALA A 48 9.00 4.88 -25.38
C ALA A 48 8.74 6.39 -25.32
N MET A 49 9.60 7.16 -24.66
CA MET A 49 9.53 8.63 -24.60
C MET A 49 9.65 9.27 -26.01
N ALA A 50 10.47 8.70 -26.91
CA ALA A 50 10.54 9.17 -28.28
C ALA A 50 9.21 8.98 -29.02
N ARG A 51 8.51 7.84 -28.80
CA ARG A 51 7.16 7.62 -29.36
C ARG A 51 6.13 8.62 -28.81
N VAL A 52 6.17 8.91 -27.51
CA VAL A 52 5.29 9.92 -26.91
C VAL A 52 5.54 11.30 -27.52
N ARG A 53 6.81 11.72 -27.65
CA ARG A 53 7.19 13.00 -28.28
C ARG A 53 6.71 13.07 -29.74
N ALA A 54 6.85 11.99 -30.51
CA ALA A 54 6.37 11.93 -31.87
C ALA A 54 4.84 12.05 -31.95
N ALA A 55 4.10 11.39 -31.03
CA ALA A 55 2.65 11.52 -30.95
C ALA A 55 2.21 12.95 -30.62
N ILE A 56 2.90 13.63 -29.69
CA ILE A 56 2.64 15.04 -29.36
C ILE A 56 2.89 15.92 -30.60
N ALA A 57 4.02 15.74 -31.28
CA ALA A 57 4.38 16.50 -32.48
C ALA A 57 3.37 16.27 -33.62
N ALA A 58 2.76 15.09 -33.69
CA ALA A 58 1.69 14.76 -34.64
C ALA A 58 0.29 15.27 -34.20
N GLY A 59 0.19 16.06 -33.14
CA GLY A 59 -1.06 16.64 -32.65
C GLY A 59 -1.96 15.69 -31.85
N SER A 60 -1.42 14.55 -31.38
CA SER A 60 -2.20 13.66 -30.53
C SER A 60 -2.49 14.31 -29.17
N ARG A 61 -3.75 14.34 -28.78
CA ARG A 61 -4.16 14.80 -27.44
C ARG A 61 -3.86 13.71 -26.41
N ILE A 62 -2.96 14.02 -25.49
CA ILE A 62 -2.63 13.18 -24.33
C ILE A 62 -3.06 13.95 -23.07
N GLU A 63 -4.00 13.40 -22.32
CA GLU A 63 -4.64 14.14 -21.22
C GLU A 63 -3.69 14.41 -20.04
N PHE A 64 -2.92 13.40 -19.63
CA PHE A 64 -1.96 13.52 -18.51
C PHE A 64 -0.90 12.43 -18.54
N VAL A 65 0.12 12.62 -17.72
CA VAL A 65 1.14 11.61 -17.41
C VAL A 65 0.96 11.20 -15.95
N TYR A 66 0.86 9.90 -15.70
CA TYR A 66 0.92 9.34 -14.35
C TYR A 66 2.16 8.46 -14.20
N SER A 67 2.93 8.68 -13.15
CA SER A 67 4.17 7.96 -12.87
C SER A 67 4.11 7.23 -11.53
N GLU A 68 4.52 5.97 -11.51
CA GLU A 68 4.77 5.19 -10.29
C GLU A 68 6.27 5.18 -9.98
N ASN A 69 6.71 5.87 -8.93
CA ASN A 69 8.10 5.83 -8.52
C ASN A 69 8.48 4.51 -7.82
N ALA A 70 9.75 4.17 -7.90
CA ALA A 70 10.36 3.16 -7.03
C ALA A 70 10.54 3.69 -5.59
N THR A 71 10.96 2.84 -4.67
CA THR A 71 11.39 3.25 -3.32
C THR A 71 12.73 3.97 -3.32
N ILE A 72 13.51 3.83 -4.40
CA ILE A 72 14.78 4.53 -4.64
C ILE A 72 14.58 5.56 -5.75
N PRO A 73 15.42 6.61 -5.83
CA PRO A 73 15.35 7.60 -6.90
C PRO A 73 15.35 6.97 -8.29
N ASN A 74 14.59 7.55 -9.22
CA ASN A 74 14.46 7.05 -10.60
C ASN A 74 15.81 6.87 -11.30
N ALA A 75 16.77 7.74 -11.02
CA ALA A 75 18.13 7.64 -11.55
C ALA A 75 18.87 6.38 -11.13
N LEU A 76 18.48 5.75 -10.01
CA LEU A 76 19.12 4.57 -9.42
C LEU A 76 18.38 3.27 -9.72
N THR A 77 17.33 3.28 -10.54
CA THR A 77 16.55 2.08 -10.88
C THR A 77 17.20 1.19 -11.94
N GLU A 78 18.31 1.61 -12.49
CA GLU A 78 19.11 0.81 -13.44
C GLU A 78 19.76 -0.43 -12.76
N PRO A 79 20.11 -1.46 -13.51
CA PRO A 79 20.88 -2.57 -12.97
C PRO A 79 22.14 -2.08 -12.26
N ARG A 80 22.43 -2.65 -11.08
CA ARG A 80 23.53 -2.26 -10.18
C ARG A 80 23.37 -0.85 -9.56
N HIS A 81 22.20 -0.23 -9.66
CA HIS A 81 21.90 1.09 -9.09
C HIS A 81 22.83 2.22 -9.54
N LEU A 82 23.35 2.14 -10.76
CA LEU A 82 24.23 3.16 -11.33
C LEU A 82 23.39 4.31 -11.94
N PRO A 83 23.68 5.59 -11.63
CA PRO A 83 22.93 6.72 -12.15
C PRO A 83 23.36 7.09 -13.60
N VAL A 84 23.17 6.17 -14.53
CA VAL A 84 23.63 6.30 -15.94
C VAL A 84 22.88 7.44 -16.66
N HIS A 85 21.62 7.69 -16.30
CA HIS A 85 20.78 8.71 -16.93
C HIS A 85 20.02 9.54 -15.89
N PRO A 86 20.69 10.32 -15.04
CA PRO A 86 20.08 10.94 -13.84
C PRO A 86 18.98 11.96 -14.13
N VAL A 87 18.97 12.56 -15.33
CA VAL A 87 18.00 13.60 -15.70
C VAL A 87 16.94 13.11 -16.69
N LEU A 88 16.94 11.85 -17.09
CA LEU A 88 16.10 11.32 -18.16
C LEU A 88 14.62 11.57 -17.90
N ASP A 89 14.13 11.13 -16.75
CA ASP A 89 12.70 11.19 -16.41
C ASP A 89 12.28 12.64 -16.11
N ALA A 90 13.07 13.41 -15.39
CA ALA A 90 12.79 14.84 -15.14
C ALA A 90 12.73 15.65 -16.44
N ALA A 91 13.62 15.38 -17.39
CA ALA A 91 13.60 16.04 -18.70
C ALA A 91 12.38 15.66 -19.53
N PHE A 92 11.94 14.40 -19.43
CA PHE A 92 10.70 13.94 -20.07
C PHE A 92 9.46 14.59 -19.44
N PHE A 93 9.35 14.59 -18.12
CA PHE A 93 8.24 15.24 -17.41
C PHE A 93 8.16 16.75 -17.71
N ARG A 94 9.31 17.43 -17.75
CA ARG A 94 9.38 18.84 -18.16
C ARG A 94 8.86 19.04 -19.59
N HIS A 95 9.22 18.14 -20.51
CA HIS A 95 8.73 18.22 -21.90
C HIS A 95 7.20 18.06 -21.92
N CYS A 96 6.63 17.08 -21.20
CA CYS A 96 5.19 16.87 -21.10
C CYS A 96 4.49 18.11 -20.53
N GLN A 97 4.96 18.66 -19.41
CA GLN A 97 4.40 19.87 -18.81
C GLN A 97 4.40 21.08 -19.77
N ARG A 98 5.51 21.28 -20.51
CA ARG A 98 5.61 22.37 -21.50
C ARG A 98 4.69 22.16 -22.71
N SER A 99 4.26 20.93 -22.94
CA SER A 99 3.30 20.59 -23.99
C SER A 99 1.83 20.59 -23.49
N GLY A 100 1.57 21.17 -22.31
CA GLY A 100 0.25 21.29 -21.74
C GLY A 100 -0.29 20.02 -21.08
N MET A 101 0.57 19.01 -20.85
CA MET A 101 0.16 17.78 -20.18
C MET A 101 0.55 17.80 -18.72
N PRO A 102 -0.40 17.82 -17.78
CA PRO A 102 -0.11 17.72 -16.35
C PRO A 102 0.55 16.38 -16.02
N VAL A 103 1.52 16.41 -15.10
CA VAL A 103 2.27 15.25 -14.67
C VAL A 103 2.08 15.01 -13.19
N GLY A 104 1.57 13.82 -12.85
CA GLY A 104 1.46 13.35 -11.47
C GLY A 104 2.39 12.19 -11.21
N VAL A 105 3.04 12.21 -10.06
CA VAL A 105 3.98 11.16 -9.63
C VAL A 105 3.53 10.59 -8.31
N PHE A 106 3.31 9.29 -8.24
CA PHE A 106 3.14 8.60 -6.97
C PHE A 106 4.49 8.43 -6.30
N TYR A 107 4.74 9.21 -5.25
CA TYR A 107 5.94 9.14 -4.44
C TYR A 107 5.71 8.15 -3.30
N ARG A 108 6.24 6.96 -3.47
CA ARG A 108 5.85 5.76 -2.72
C ARG A 108 6.20 5.80 -1.25
N ASP A 109 7.38 6.30 -0.89
CA ASP A 109 7.91 6.19 0.47
C ASP A 109 8.97 7.24 0.78
N VAL A 110 9.23 7.44 2.07
CA VAL A 110 10.25 8.32 2.63
C VAL A 110 11.21 7.60 3.58
N TYR A 111 11.48 6.30 3.37
CA TYR A 111 12.38 5.47 4.19
C TYR A 111 13.70 6.17 4.50
N TRP A 112 14.27 6.82 3.52
CA TRP A 112 15.52 7.53 3.64
C TRP A 112 15.53 8.66 4.68
N ARG A 113 14.37 9.09 5.19
CA ARG A 113 14.21 10.08 6.26
C ARG A 113 14.39 9.48 7.65
N PHE A 114 14.23 8.17 7.80
CA PHE A 114 14.19 7.49 9.09
C PHE A 114 15.50 6.76 9.36
N PRO A 115 16.20 7.07 10.48
CA PRO A 115 17.51 6.47 10.79
C PRO A 115 17.51 4.95 10.75
N ARG A 116 16.45 4.31 11.26
CA ARG A 116 16.30 2.86 11.31
C ARG A 116 16.45 2.16 9.96
N PHE A 117 15.97 2.76 8.86
CA PHE A 117 16.10 2.19 7.52
C PHE A 117 17.45 2.47 6.86
N ARG A 118 18.36 3.14 7.58
CA ARG A 118 19.71 3.49 7.16
C ARG A 118 20.78 2.73 7.94
N GLU A 119 20.36 1.97 8.97
CA GLU A 119 21.26 1.15 9.79
C GLU A 119 22.00 0.13 8.92
N GLY A 120 23.32 0.02 9.13
CA GLY A 120 24.18 -0.87 8.34
C GLY A 120 24.59 -0.37 6.96
N ILE A 121 24.09 0.79 6.49
CA ILE A 121 24.54 1.38 5.22
C ILE A 121 25.87 2.13 5.47
N ASN A 122 26.83 1.94 4.56
CA ASN A 122 28.08 2.68 4.59
C ASN A 122 27.81 4.21 4.57
N PRO A 123 28.42 5.03 5.46
CA PRO A 123 28.11 6.46 5.58
C PRO A 123 28.31 7.27 4.28
N ILE A 124 29.30 6.94 3.45
CA ILE A 124 29.53 7.60 2.16
C ILE A 124 28.39 7.29 1.18
N LEU A 125 27.97 6.02 1.12
CA LEU A 125 26.83 5.60 0.30
C LEU A 125 25.55 6.26 0.80
N GLU A 126 25.32 6.29 2.11
CA GLU A 126 24.17 6.97 2.71
C GLU A 126 24.12 8.45 2.32
N ALA A 127 25.24 9.18 2.45
CA ALA A 127 25.31 10.59 2.04
C ALA A 127 24.96 10.76 0.56
N GLY A 128 25.46 9.89 -0.32
CA GLY A 128 25.14 9.88 -1.75
C GLY A 128 23.66 9.64 -2.01
N LEU A 129 23.05 8.67 -1.34
CA LEU A 129 21.61 8.40 -1.42
C LEU A 129 20.78 9.59 -0.95
N GLN A 130 21.15 10.23 0.17
CA GLN A 130 20.48 11.42 0.68
C GLN A 130 20.50 12.58 -0.34
N VAL A 131 21.62 12.78 -1.03
CA VAL A 131 21.72 13.76 -2.11
C VAL A 131 20.82 13.38 -3.28
N ALA A 132 20.83 12.12 -3.70
CA ALA A 132 20.01 11.65 -4.82
C ALA A 132 18.50 11.83 -4.57
N TYR A 133 18.00 11.46 -3.38
CA TYR A 133 16.59 11.67 -3.02
C TYR A 133 16.19 13.15 -3.02
N ARG A 134 17.01 14.02 -2.41
CA ARG A 134 16.71 15.46 -2.37
C ARG A 134 16.77 16.09 -3.76
N SER A 135 17.76 15.70 -4.57
CA SER A 135 17.91 16.19 -5.94
C SER A 135 16.71 15.82 -6.82
N GLU A 136 16.19 14.60 -6.66
CA GLU A 136 14.99 14.17 -7.38
C GLU A 136 13.78 15.02 -6.97
N LEU A 137 13.53 15.22 -5.67
CA LEU A 137 12.42 16.03 -5.18
C LEU A 137 12.54 17.49 -5.63
N MET A 138 13.74 18.08 -5.59
CA MET A 138 14.00 19.44 -6.13
C MET A 138 13.74 19.50 -7.64
N ALA A 139 14.08 18.45 -8.40
CA ALA A 139 13.76 18.37 -9.81
C ALA A 139 12.24 18.28 -10.06
N PHE A 140 11.52 17.51 -9.28
CA PHE A 140 10.06 17.43 -9.35
C PHE A 140 9.39 18.77 -9.02
N ASP A 141 9.85 19.44 -7.98
CA ASP A 141 9.38 20.79 -7.61
C ASP A 141 9.61 21.80 -8.73
N LYS A 142 10.84 21.85 -9.27
CA LYS A 142 11.22 22.77 -10.38
C LYS A 142 10.45 22.51 -11.67
N VAL A 143 10.02 21.28 -11.92
CA VAL A 143 9.16 20.92 -13.06
C VAL A 143 7.70 21.24 -12.79
N GLY A 144 7.29 21.40 -11.54
CA GLY A 144 5.91 21.68 -11.16
C GLY A 144 5.04 20.42 -11.09
N LEU A 145 5.61 19.26 -10.72
CA LEU A 145 4.87 18.02 -10.66
C LEU A 145 3.87 17.98 -9.49
N HIS A 146 2.77 17.29 -9.68
CA HIS A 146 1.87 16.91 -8.59
C HIS A 146 2.33 15.59 -7.96
N LEU A 147 2.49 15.55 -6.65
CA LEU A 147 2.87 14.33 -5.93
C LEU A 147 1.65 13.66 -5.31
N PHE A 148 1.43 12.41 -5.65
CA PHE A 148 0.50 11.52 -4.97
C PHE A 148 1.25 10.74 -3.88
N LEU A 149 0.72 10.71 -2.68
CA LEU A 149 1.33 10.10 -1.50
C LEU A 149 0.43 8.99 -0.94
N PRO A 150 0.95 7.96 -0.27
CA PRO A 150 0.12 6.94 0.40
C PRO A 150 -0.89 7.53 1.38
N SER A 151 -0.53 8.64 2.04
CA SER A 151 -1.42 9.40 2.92
C SER A 151 -1.06 10.88 2.91
N GLN A 152 -2.00 11.75 3.25
CA GLN A 152 -1.72 13.18 3.40
C GLN A 152 -0.72 13.45 4.55
N ALA A 153 -0.72 12.60 5.57
CA ALA A 153 0.22 12.70 6.68
C ALA A 153 1.69 12.55 6.25
N MET A 154 1.97 11.82 5.16
CA MET A 154 3.32 11.69 4.62
C MET A 154 3.90 13.01 4.10
N ALA A 155 3.06 13.98 3.70
CA ALA A 155 3.51 15.26 3.14
C ALA A 155 4.45 16.04 4.07
N ARG A 156 4.33 15.88 5.39
CA ARG A 156 5.23 16.50 6.38
C ARG A 156 6.68 16.00 6.31
N HIS A 157 6.87 14.81 5.73
CA HIS A 157 8.18 14.17 5.60
C HIS A 157 8.81 14.36 4.22
N VAL A 158 8.08 14.91 3.24
CA VAL A 158 8.56 15.17 1.88
C VAL A 158 9.13 16.59 1.82
N PRO A 159 10.46 16.77 1.74
CA PRO A 159 11.07 18.09 1.65
C PRO A 159 11.05 18.63 0.21
N HIS A 160 11.31 19.92 0.05
CA HIS A 160 11.56 20.60 -1.21
C HIS A 160 10.39 20.72 -2.19
N VAL A 161 9.25 20.11 -1.93
CA VAL A 161 8.07 20.21 -2.79
C VAL A 161 6.96 20.94 -2.05
N ASP A 162 6.25 21.83 -2.74
CA ASP A 162 5.12 22.55 -2.19
C ASP A 162 3.99 21.58 -1.81
N ARG A 163 3.52 21.66 -0.56
CA ARG A 163 2.44 20.82 -0.05
C ARG A 163 1.12 21.01 -0.78
N ALA A 164 0.90 22.19 -1.38
CA ALA A 164 -0.30 22.43 -2.21
C ALA A 164 -0.33 21.55 -3.47
N ARG A 165 0.80 20.98 -3.85
CA ARG A 165 0.93 20.02 -4.96
C ARG A 165 1.05 18.57 -4.48
N MET A 166 0.54 18.26 -3.29
CA MET A 166 0.54 16.92 -2.72
C MET A 166 -0.88 16.49 -2.38
N SER A 167 -1.26 15.29 -2.80
CA SER A 167 -2.55 14.68 -2.48
C SER A 167 -2.38 13.24 -2.02
N ALA A 168 -3.27 12.79 -1.12
CA ALA A 168 -3.33 11.39 -0.73
C ALA A 168 -3.83 10.53 -1.88
N LEU A 169 -3.17 9.39 -2.08
CA LEU A 169 -3.58 8.33 -2.99
C LEU A 169 -3.21 6.97 -2.38
N PRO A 170 -3.95 6.52 -1.35
CA PRO A 170 -3.69 5.25 -0.69
C PRO A 170 -3.80 4.07 -1.67
N PRO A 171 -3.46 2.84 -1.27
CA PRO A 171 -3.76 1.65 -2.06
C PRO A 171 -5.24 1.57 -2.39
N GLY A 172 -5.58 0.81 -3.42
CA GLY A 172 -6.95 0.44 -3.74
C GLY A 172 -7.25 -1.00 -3.32
N ALA A 173 -8.51 -1.27 -3.02
CA ALA A 173 -9.00 -2.63 -2.84
C ALA A 173 -8.96 -3.37 -4.18
N PRO A 174 -8.54 -4.64 -4.21
CA PRO A 174 -8.63 -5.48 -5.40
C PRO A 174 -10.10 -5.74 -5.77
N ASP A 175 -10.36 -5.96 -7.06
CA ASP A 175 -11.63 -6.53 -7.49
C ASP A 175 -11.61 -8.02 -7.11
N VAL A 176 -12.38 -8.41 -6.11
CA VAL A 176 -12.63 -9.80 -5.75
C VAL A 176 -14.09 -10.13 -6.07
N GLU A 177 -14.33 -11.33 -6.58
CA GLU A 177 -15.71 -11.83 -6.69
C GLU A 177 -16.32 -11.82 -5.29
N PRO A 178 -17.56 -11.33 -5.12
CA PRO A 178 -18.22 -11.38 -3.83
C PRO A 178 -18.22 -12.84 -3.36
N SER A 179 -17.49 -13.13 -2.29
CA SER A 179 -17.57 -14.43 -1.64
C SER A 179 -19.02 -14.59 -1.20
N GLY A 180 -19.76 -15.48 -1.85
CA GLY A 180 -21.10 -15.81 -1.39
C GLY A 180 -21.02 -16.13 0.09
N ALA A 181 -21.89 -15.52 0.88
CA ALA A 181 -22.01 -15.52 2.33
C ALA A 181 -20.90 -16.30 3.07
N CYS A 182 -20.01 -15.57 3.72
CA CYS A 182 -19.06 -16.12 4.69
C CYS A 182 -19.87 -16.97 5.69
N GLY A 183 -19.68 -18.30 5.70
CA GLY A 183 -20.35 -19.15 6.69
C GLY A 183 -21.13 -20.36 6.18
N GLN A 184 -20.95 -20.83 4.94
CA GLN A 184 -21.49 -22.12 4.52
C GLN A 184 -20.48 -22.86 3.64
N ASP A 185 -19.54 -23.55 4.26
CA ASP A 185 -19.13 -24.91 3.90
C ASP A 185 -18.20 -25.50 4.97
N ASP A 186 -18.51 -26.74 5.25
CA ASP A 186 -17.93 -27.71 6.18
C ASP A 186 -18.45 -27.66 7.63
N GLY A 187 -19.61 -28.30 7.76
CA GLY A 187 -20.14 -29.10 8.85
C GLY A 187 -19.42 -29.04 10.21
N GLY A 188 -19.78 -28.08 11.03
CA GLY A 188 -19.42 -28.02 12.42
C GLY A 188 -20.14 -26.85 13.05
N ASP A 189 -21.36 -27.07 13.52
CA ASP A 189 -22.06 -26.23 14.50
C ASP A 189 -21.41 -26.46 15.88
N ASP A 190 -20.14 -26.10 15.98
CA ASP A 190 -19.50 -25.79 17.23
C ASP A 190 -19.48 -24.26 17.32
N GLY A 191 -20.02 -23.68 18.38
CA GLY A 191 -19.96 -22.25 18.70
C GLY A 191 -18.53 -21.79 18.56
N GLY A 192 -18.14 -21.48 17.29
CA GLY A 192 -16.80 -21.54 16.79
C GLY A 192 -15.90 -20.48 17.41
N ASP A 193 -14.65 -20.80 17.59
CA ASP A 193 -13.65 -19.84 17.99
C ASP A 193 -13.60 -18.68 16.99
N LEU A 194 -13.52 -17.44 17.48
CA LEU A 194 -13.32 -16.25 16.65
C LEU A 194 -11.92 -16.28 16.01
N GLU A 195 -11.86 -16.32 14.69
CA GLU A 195 -10.61 -16.48 13.93
C GLU A 195 -10.01 -15.12 13.54
N LEU A 196 -8.82 -14.84 14.03
CA LEU A 196 -8.04 -13.66 13.68
C LEU A 196 -7.03 -14.00 12.58
N LEU A 197 -6.88 -13.14 11.59
CA LEU A 197 -5.91 -13.31 10.50
C LEU A 197 -4.91 -12.14 10.44
N PHE A 198 -3.64 -12.46 10.55
CA PHE A 198 -2.55 -11.57 10.19
C PHE A 198 -1.88 -12.03 8.91
N VAL A 199 -1.76 -11.15 7.91
CA VAL A 199 -1.00 -11.40 6.68
C VAL A 199 0.06 -10.33 6.51
N GLY A 200 1.34 -10.72 6.56
CA GLY A 200 2.41 -9.73 6.47
C GLY A 200 3.81 -10.28 6.68
N VAL A 201 4.68 -9.44 7.18
CA VAL A 201 6.05 -9.79 7.57
C VAL A 201 6.22 -9.56 9.07
N LEU A 202 6.91 -10.47 9.73
CA LEU A 202 7.33 -10.30 11.13
C LEU A 202 8.73 -9.67 11.11
N GLN A 203 8.75 -8.37 11.27
CA GLN A 203 9.98 -7.58 11.41
C GLN A 203 9.75 -6.58 12.55
N ASP A 204 10.80 -5.92 12.98
CA ASP A 204 10.75 -4.98 14.10
C ASP A 204 9.66 -3.89 13.99
N ASN A 205 9.18 -3.58 12.79
CA ASN A 205 8.07 -2.64 12.57
C ASN A 205 6.67 -3.26 12.73
N TYR A 206 6.57 -4.59 12.81
CA TYR A 206 5.30 -5.34 12.87
C TYR A 206 5.28 -6.24 14.10
N ARG A 207 5.43 -5.65 15.30
CA ARG A 207 5.37 -6.41 16.54
C ARG A 207 3.94 -6.75 16.90
N LEU A 208 3.66 -8.05 17.06
CA LEU A 208 2.34 -8.59 17.37
C LEU A 208 2.20 -9.06 18.83
N ASP A 209 3.13 -8.70 19.69
CA ASP A 209 3.21 -9.20 21.08
C ASP A 209 1.90 -9.01 21.84
N ALA A 210 1.30 -7.81 21.77
CA ALA A 210 0.03 -7.53 22.44
C ALA A 210 -1.13 -8.34 21.83
N CYS A 211 -1.15 -8.54 20.51
CA CYS A 211 -2.17 -9.35 19.84
C CYS A 211 -2.11 -10.80 20.31
N LEU A 212 -0.93 -11.41 20.29
CA LEU A 212 -0.75 -12.82 20.69
C LEU A 212 -1.09 -13.03 22.17
N ARG A 213 -0.72 -12.11 23.06
CA ARG A 213 -1.11 -12.16 24.48
C ARG A 213 -2.63 -12.06 24.64
N ALA A 214 -3.29 -11.19 23.90
CA ALA A 214 -4.74 -11.05 23.95
C ALA A 214 -5.44 -12.35 23.52
N VAL A 215 -5.02 -12.96 22.40
CA VAL A 215 -5.57 -14.27 21.95
C VAL A 215 -5.28 -15.35 22.98
N THR A 216 -4.08 -15.36 23.60
CA THR A 216 -3.74 -16.34 24.66
C THR A 216 -4.67 -16.21 25.86
N SER A 217 -4.99 -14.99 26.29
CA SER A 217 -5.84 -14.72 27.47
C SER A 217 -7.34 -14.76 27.18
N THR A 218 -7.77 -14.93 25.92
CA THR A 218 -9.19 -14.98 25.53
C THR A 218 -9.54 -16.34 24.99
N PRO A 219 -10.13 -17.26 25.78
CA PRO A 219 -10.62 -18.56 25.30
C PRO A 219 -11.66 -18.36 24.18
N GLY A 220 -11.73 -19.32 23.25
CA GLY A 220 -12.64 -19.23 22.11
C GLY A 220 -12.18 -18.22 21.03
N THR A 221 -10.88 -17.95 20.97
CA THR A 221 -10.26 -17.17 19.91
C THR A 221 -9.08 -17.92 19.33
N ARG A 222 -8.86 -17.80 18.02
CA ARG A 222 -7.73 -18.37 17.28
C ARG A 222 -7.01 -17.30 16.50
N VAL A 223 -5.77 -17.56 16.10
CA VAL A 223 -5.02 -16.67 15.23
C VAL A 223 -4.26 -17.45 14.15
N THR A 224 -4.43 -17.02 12.92
CA THR A 224 -3.61 -17.47 11.79
C THR A 224 -2.61 -16.37 11.42
N LEU A 225 -1.31 -16.71 11.51
CA LEU A 225 -0.21 -15.85 11.07
C LEU A 225 0.24 -16.32 9.69
N CYS A 226 -0.14 -15.61 8.63
CA CYS A 226 0.34 -15.86 7.28
C CYS A 226 1.54 -14.93 7.01
N VAL A 227 2.73 -15.50 7.11
CA VAL A 227 4.00 -14.76 7.04
C VAL A 227 4.97 -15.46 6.09
N ARG A 228 5.96 -14.72 5.57
CA ARG A 228 7.00 -15.34 4.75
C ARG A 228 7.87 -16.26 5.61
N GLN A 229 8.25 -17.40 5.05
CA GLN A 229 9.06 -18.38 5.77
C GLN A 229 10.34 -17.78 6.33
N GLU A 230 11.07 -16.99 5.53
CA GLU A 230 12.33 -16.38 5.97
C GLU A 230 12.12 -15.42 7.15
N THR A 231 11.03 -14.66 7.15
CA THR A 231 10.73 -13.73 8.25
C THR A 231 10.26 -14.46 9.50
N TRP A 232 9.56 -15.60 9.35
CA TRP A 232 9.20 -16.48 10.44
C TRP A 232 10.43 -17.10 11.09
N GLU A 233 11.31 -17.70 10.30
CA GLU A 233 12.54 -18.32 10.79
C GLU A 233 13.42 -17.32 11.58
N ALA A 234 13.55 -16.10 11.05
CA ALA A 234 14.31 -15.03 11.70
C ALA A 234 13.71 -14.53 13.04
N SER A 235 12.37 -14.66 13.22
CA SER A 235 11.66 -14.17 14.40
C SER A 235 11.05 -15.26 15.27
N ARG A 236 11.23 -16.52 14.91
CA ARG A 236 10.62 -17.68 15.59
C ARG A 236 10.98 -17.78 17.06
N GLU A 237 12.22 -17.53 17.42
CA GLU A 237 12.68 -17.57 18.82
C GLU A 237 11.88 -16.60 19.69
N HIS A 238 11.54 -15.43 19.16
CA HIS A 238 10.74 -14.43 19.86
C HIS A 238 9.26 -14.80 19.92
N TYR A 239 8.67 -15.24 18.78
CA TYR A 239 7.21 -15.40 18.67
C TYR A 239 6.69 -16.78 19.10
N ALA A 240 7.46 -17.86 18.90
CA ALA A 240 6.99 -19.21 19.23
C ALA A 240 6.50 -19.36 20.70
N PRO A 241 7.18 -18.77 21.71
CA PRO A 241 6.70 -18.82 23.07
C PRO A 241 5.42 -18.01 23.36
N LEU A 242 5.05 -17.08 22.45
CA LEU A 242 3.88 -16.22 22.59
C LEU A 242 2.63 -16.83 21.88
N LEU A 243 2.81 -17.88 21.08
CA LEU A 243 1.69 -18.50 20.40
C LEU A 243 0.78 -19.23 21.37
N PRO A 244 -0.55 -18.98 21.32
CA PRO A 244 -1.49 -19.72 22.14
C PRO A 244 -1.54 -21.21 21.73
N GLU A 245 -1.23 -22.09 22.67
CA GLU A 245 -1.19 -23.54 22.42
C GLU A 245 -2.50 -24.06 21.81
N GLY A 246 -2.40 -24.80 20.72
CA GLY A 246 -3.55 -25.37 20.00
C GLY A 246 -4.48 -24.35 19.32
N ARG A 247 -4.21 -23.03 19.46
CA ARG A 247 -5.08 -21.97 18.93
C ARG A 247 -4.33 -20.99 18.02
N ALA A 248 -3.09 -21.28 17.65
CA ALA A 248 -2.34 -20.51 16.69
C ALA A 248 -1.88 -21.37 15.53
N GLN A 249 -1.96 -20.84 14.33
CA GLN A 249 -1.43 -21.47 13.12
C GLN A 249 -0.47 -20.49 12.42
N VAL A 250 0.71 -20.98 12.03
CA VAL A 250 1.65 -20.23 11.19
C VAL A 250 1.69 -20.88 9.82
N VAL A 251 1.44 -20.09 8.78
CA VAL A 251 1.40 -20.56 7.39
C VAL A 251 2.21 -19.65 6.49
N HIS A 252 2.69 -20.20 5.35
CA HIS A 252 3.53 -19.49 4.39
C HIS A 252 2.85 -19.54 3.02
N ARG A 253 1.86 -18.64 2.82
CA ARG A 253 1.05 -18.59 1.60
C ARG A 253 1.16 -17.21 0.94
N SER A 254 0.87 -17.15 -0.36
CA SER A 254 0.93 -15.91 -1.14
C SER A 254 -0.01 -15.97 -2.35
N GLY A 255 -0.36 -14.79 -2.88
CA GLY A 255 -1.25 -14.69 -4.05
C GLY A 255 -2.59 -15.39 -3.83
N PRO A 256 -3.07 -16.21 -4.80
CA PRO A 256 -4.38 -16.87 -4.72
C PRO A 256 -4.54 -17.82 -3.52
N GLU A 257 -3.44 -18.33 -2.96
CA GLU A 257 -3.49 -19.20 -1.77
C GLU A 257 -3.95 -18.48 -0.49
N LEU A 258 -4.03 -17.15 -0.50
CA LEU A 258 -4.56 -16.36 0.62
C LEU A 258 -6.07 -16.38 0.68
N GLU A 259 -6.76 -16.65 -0.43
CA GLU A 259 -8.22 -16.61 -0.52
C GLU A 259 -8.93 -17.49 0.51
N PRO A 260 -8.53 -18.77 0.74
CA PRO A 260 -9.12 -19.57 1.79
C PRO A 260 -8.90 -19.01 3.20
N LEU A 261 -7.81 -18.30 3.44
CA LEU A 261 -7.53 -17.68 4.73
C LEU A 261 -8.45 -16.48 4.98
N TYR A 262 -8.66 -15.63 3.96
CA TYR A 262 -9.60 -14.52 4.06
C TYR A 262 -11.03 -14.99 4.31
N ARG A 263 -11.47 -16.05 3.62
CA ARG A 263 -12.83 -16.59 3.78
C ARG A 263 -13.10 -17.18 5.14
N ARG A 264 -12.09 -17.80 5.75
CA ARG A 264 -12.22 -18.46 7.05
C ARG A 264 -12.17 -17.47 8.22
N ALA A 265 -11.47 -16.36 8.06
CA ALA A 265 -11.22 -15.42 9.15
C ALA A 265 -12.43 -14.51 9.43
N ASP A 266 -12.62 -14.17 10.71
CA ASP A 266 -13.63 -13.21 11.15
C ASP A 266 -13.07 -11.79 11.24
N LEU A 267 -11.78 -11.64 11.60
CA LEU A 267 -11.14 -10.37 11.87
C LEU A 267 -9.75 -10.28 11.23
N GLY A 268 -9.47 -9.18 10.56
CA GLY A 268 -8.15 -8.83 10.03
C GLY A 268 -7.30 -8.06 11.04
N VAL A 269 -6.07 -8.50 11.29
CA VAL A 269 -5.18 -7.90 12.29
C VAL A 269 -4.20 -6.94 11.65
N LEU A 270 -4.32 -5.65 11.96
CA LEU A 270 -3.32 -4.60 11.73
C LEU A 270 -2.94 -3.94 13.06
N PHE A 271 -2.80 -4.77 14.09
CA PHE A 271 -2.58 -4.40 15.48
C PHE A 271 -1.11 -4.59 15.85
N SER A 272 -0.26 -3.68 15.35
CA SER A 272 1.20 -3.69 15.58
C SER A 272 1.63 -2.53 16.43
N GLU A 273 2.74 -2.69 17.16
CA GLU A 273 3.30 -1.65 18.01
C GLU A 273 3.50 -0.33 17.24
N PRO A 274 2.95 0.80 17.74
CA PRO A 274 3.08 2.09 17.07
C PRO A 274 4.53 2.55 16.99
N ASN A 275 4.88 3.15 15.89
CA ASN A 275 6.16 3.83 15.71
C ASN A 275 5.99 5.02 14.75
N PRO A 276 6.95 5.94 14.62
CA PRO A 276 6.81 7.13 13.79
C PRO A 276 6.54 6.87 12.31
N TYR A 277 6.88 5.68 11.80
CA TYR A 277 6.60 5.31 10.42
C TYR A 277 5.10 5.02 10.21
N TRP A 278 4.42 4.44 11.20
CA TRP A 278 2.99 4.16 11.15
C TRP A 278 2.09 5.40 11.22
N ASP A 279 2.66 6.55 11.53
CA ASP A 279 1.91 7.81 11.49
C ASP A 279 1.41 8.20 10.10
N PHE A 280 2.05 7.69 9.05
CA PHE A 280 1.69 7.99 7.66
C PHE A 280 1.63 6.78 6.73
N ALA A 281 2.25 5.67 7.09
CA ALA A 281 2.26 4.47 6.26
C ALA A 281 0.89 3.80 6.21
N VAL A 282 0.48 3.39 5.02
CA VAL A 282 -0.79 2.71 4.77
C VAL A 282 -0.51 1.32 4.23
N PRO A 283 -0.77 0.26 4.99
CA PRO A 283 -0.52 -1.10 4.54
C PRO A 283 -1.52 -1.52 3.46
N TYR A 284 -1.02 -2.26 2.48
CA TYR A 284 -1.84 -2.88 1.43
C TYR A 284 -2.94 -3.77 1.99
N LYS A 285 -2.64 -4.49 3.08
CA LYS A 285 -3.54 -5.45 3.72
C LYS A 285 -4.83 -4.84 4.22
N LEU A 286 -4.84 -3.55 4.57
CA LEU A 286 -6.07 -2.84 4.91
C LEU A 286 -7.12 -2.94 3.80
N TYR A 287 -6.70 -2.76 2.55
CA TYR A 287 -7.59 -2.78 1.39
C TYR A 287 -7.89 -4.20 0.88
N GLU A 288 -6.98 -5.14 1.11
CA GLU A 288 -7.28 -6.56 0.88
C GLU A 288 -8.32 -7.07 1.90
N TYR A 289 -8.19 -6.73 3.19
CA TYR A 289 -9.20 -7.04 4.19
C TYR A 289 -10.54 -6.38 3.86
N LEU A 290 -10.54 -5.11 3.43
CA LEU A 290 -11.76 -4.43 2.99
C LEU A 290 -12.45 -5.17 1.83
N ALA A 291 -11.69 -5.61 0.82
CA ALA A 291 -12.22 -6.32 -0.33
C ALA A 291 -12.85 -7.68 0.03
N HIS A 292 -12.35 -8.32 1.09
CA HIS A 292 -12.85 -9.60 1.59
C HIS A 292 -13.85 -9.46 2.75
N GLU A 293 -14.35 -8.25 2.98
CA GLU A 293 -15.30 -7.96 4.08
C GLU A 293 -14.79 -8.43 5.46
N LEU A 294 -13.48 -8.38 5.68
CA LEU A 294 -12.82 -8.80 6.89
C LEU A 294 -12.59 -7.59 7.82
N PRO A 295 -13.42 -7.37 8.86
CA PRO A 295 -13.32 -6.23 9.77
C PRO A 295 -11.94 -6.12 10.41
N VAL A 296 -11.44 -4.89 10.52
CA VAL A 296 -10.03 -4.63 10.86
C VAL A 296 -9.88 -4.20 12.32
N ILE A 297 -8.93 -4.82 13.02
CA ILE A 297 -8.45 -4.33 14.31
C ILE A 297 -7.19 -3.53 14.07
N ALA A 298 -7.20 -2.24 14.42
CA ALA A 298 -6.10 -1.31 14.21
C ALA A 298 -5.71 -0.58 15.50
N VAL A 299 -4.52 0.04 15.49
CA VAL A 299 -3.98 0.75 16.65
C VAL A 299 -4.22 2.26 16.53
N ARG A 300 -4.66 2.86 17.62
CA ARG A 300 -4.85 4.31 17.77
C ARG A 300 -3.52 5.05 17.53
N GLY A 301 -3.63 6.23 16.92
CA GLY A 301 -2.46 7.06 16.60
C GLY A 301 -1.73 6.66 15.32
N THR A 302 -2.08 5.54 14.68
CA THR A 302 -1.53 5.16 13.36
C THR A 302 -2.38 5.69 12.22
N GLN A 303 -1.81 5.79 11.01
CA GLN A 303 -2.58 6.15 9.81
C GLN A 303 -3.64 5.09 9.49
N THR A 304 -3.34 3.83 9.72
CA THR A 304 -4.32 2.74 9.58
C THR A 304 -5.48 2.91 10.53
N GLY A 305 -5.21 3.22 11.81
CA GLY A 305 -6.26 3.49 12.80
C GLY A 305 -7.16 4.64 12.38
N ARG A 306 -6.60 5.75 11.87
CA ARG A 306 -7.40 6.87 11.36
C ARG A 306 -8.32 6.45 10.22
N ILE A 307 -7.81 5.69 9.24
CA ILE A 307 -8.64 5.22 8.12
C ILE A 307 -9.76 4.29 8.62
N VAL A 308 -9.46 3.35 9.51
CA VAL A 308 -10.45 2.43 10.08
C VAL A 308 -11.54 3.20 10.83
N GLU A 309 -11.17 4.20 11.64
CA GLU A 309 -12.10 5.04 12.40
C GLU A 309 -12.98 5.91 11.48
N GLU A 310 -12.39 6.59 10.50
CA GLU A 310 -13.09 7.45 9.54
C GLU A 310 -14.07 6.68 8.64
N THR A 311 -13.71 5.46 8.26
CA THR A 311 -14.53 4.64 7.35
C THR A 311 -15.51 3.71 8.08
N GLY A 312 -15.27 3.41 9.34
CA GLY A 312 -16.09 2.50 10.14
C GLY A 312 -15.94 1.03 9.77
N ILE A 313 -14.76 0.62 9.27
CA ILE A 313 -14.49 -0.75 8.79
C ILE A 313 -13.85 -1.67 9.84
N GLY A 314 -13.94 -1.30 11.12
CA GLY A 314 -13.36 -2.09 12.21
C GLY A 314 -13.25 -1.31 13.51
N TRP A 315 -12.35 -1.75 14.37
CA TRP A 315 -12.15 -1.19 15.71
C TRP A 315 -10.73 -0.64 15.88
N VAL A 316 -10.63 0.47 16.60
CA VAL A 316 -9.39 1.16 16.88
C VAL A 316 -9.15 1.20 18.38
N LEU A 317 -8.06 0.58 18.82
CA LEU A 317 -7.68 0.44 20.23
C LEU A 317 -6.28 1.02 20.47
N ASP A 318 -5.98 1.31 21.73
CA ASP A 318 -4.60 1.51 22.15
C ASP A 318 -3.85 0.18 22.04
N TYR A 319 -2.53 0.23 21.81
CA TYR A 319 -1.71 -0.98 21.70
C TYR A 319 -1.55 -1.66 23.07
N ASP A 320 -2.60 -2.32 23.51
CA ASP A 320 -2.71 -2.99 24.81
C ASP A 320 -3.41 -4.35 24.67
N ALA A 321 -2.84 -5.39 25.27
CA ALA A 321 -3.37 -6.74 25.22
C ALA A 321 -4.72 -6.88 25.95
N GLY A 322 -4.91 -6.16 27.05
CA GLY A 322 -6.14 -6.17 27.83
C GLY A 322 -7.30 -5.55 27.03
N ALA A 323 -7.08 -4.35 26.45
CA ALA A 323 -8.07 -3.70 25.61
C ALA A 323 -8.50 -4.57 24.42
N LEU A 324 -7.54 -5.29 23.81
CA LEU A 324 -7.86 -6.22 22.72
C LEU A 324 -8.63 -7.45 23.24
N SER A 325 -8.23 -8.02 24.40
CA SER A 325 -8.96 -9.13 25.02
C SER A 325 -10.42 -8.76 25.33
N ASP A 326 -10.66 -7.55 25.82
CA ASP A 326 -12.00 -7.05 26.12
C ASP A 326 -12.84 -6.93 24.85
N LEU A 327 -12.25 -6.41 23.77
CA LEU A 327 -12.90 -6.36 22.45
C LEU A 327 -13.25 -7.77 21.97
N LEU A 328 -12.30 -8.71 21.98
CA LEU A 328 -12.50 -10.07 21.49
C LEU A 328 -13.62 -10.79 22.26
N ARG A 329 -13.68 -10.64 23.60
CA ARG A 329 -14.80 -11.18 24.40
C ARG A 329 -16.14 -10.59 24.01
N ARG A 330 -16.22 -9.26 23.86
CA ARG A 330 -17.43 -8.58 23.43
C ARG A 330 -17.91 -9.06 22.05
N LEU A 331 -17.00 -9.17 21.07
CA LEU A 331 -17.37 -9.59 19.71
C LEU A 331 -17.82 -11.05 19.64
N ARG A 332 -17.34 -11.90 20.54
CA ARG A 332 -17.88 -13.28 20.68
C ARG A 332 -19.27 -13.31 21.26
N GLU A 333 -19.59 -12.38 22.17
CA GLU A 333 -20.93 -12.28 22.79
C GLU A 333 -21.91 -11.52 21.89
N ALA A 334 -21.43 -10.69 20.97
CA ALA A 334 -22.23 -9.85 20.08
C ALA A 334 -21.74 -9.94 18.62
N PRO A 335 -21.91 -11.12 17.96
CA PRO A 335 -21.46 -11.33 16.58
C PRO A 335 -22.15 -10.40 15.57
N GLU A 336 -23.30 -9.84 15.91
CA GLU A 336 -24.00 -8.83 15.11
C GLU A 336 -23.18 -7.52 14.94
N GLU A 337 -22.24 -7.22 15.84
CA GLU A 337 -21.32 -6.10 15.68
C GLU A 337 -20.37 -6.33 14.47
N ILE A 338 -19.89 -7.57 14.30
CA ILE A 338 -19.05 -7.96 13.15
C ILE A 338 -19.84 -7.78 11.86
N GLU A 339 -21.09 -8.27 11.83
CA GLU A 339 -21.96 -8.16 10.65
C GLU A 339 -22.33 -6.69 10.34
N ALA A 340 -22.47 -5.86 11.35
CA ALA A 340 -22.70 -4.43 11.14
C ALA A 340 -21.50 -3.77 10.46
N VAL A 341 -20.27 -4.13 10.86
CA VAL A 341 -19.05 -3.63 10.23
C VAL A 341 -18.90 -4.17 8.81
N ARG A 342 -19.20 -5.47 8.55
CA ARG A 342 -19.20 -6.04 7.19
C ARG A 342 -20.17 -5.28 6.26
N ARG A 343 -21.38 -4.95 6.73
CA ARG A 343 -22.30 -4.09 5.95
C ARG A 343 -21.68 -2.74 5.62
N ARG A 344 -21.03 -2.12 6.60
CA ARG A 344 -20.33 -0.84 6.38
C ARG A 344 -19.20 -0.97 5.37
N MET A 345 -18.45 -2.06 5.40
CA MET A 345 -17.38 -2.35 4.42
C MET A 345 -17.91 -2.42 3.00
N ARG A 346 -19.06 -3.09 2.77
CA ARG A 346 -19.73 -3.11 1.45
C ARG A 346 -20.12 -1.74 0.95
N GLU A 347 -20.58 -0.86 1.84
CA GLU A 347 -20.96 0.54 1.48
C GLU A 347 -19.77 1.37 1.05
N VAL A 348 -18.61 1.22 1.72
CA VAL A 348 -17.43 2.06 1.44
C VAL A 348 -16.53 1.49 0.35
N LEU A 349 -16.60 0.19 0.07
CA LEU A 349 -15.73 -0.50 -0.88
C LEU A 349 -15.68 0.14 -2.28
N PRO A 350 -16.81 0.57 -2.90
CA PRO A 350 -16.79 1.16 -4.24
C PRO A 350 -15.86 2.37 -4.39
N ASP A 351 -15.73 3.17 -3.32
CA ASP A 351 -14.88 4.36 -3.29
C ASP A 351 -13.42 4.05 -2.91
N GLN A 352 -13.14 2.81 -2.56
CA GLN A 352 -11.81 2.37 -2.10
C GLN A 352 -11.07 1.50 -3.12
N THR A 353 -11.63 1.25 -4.29
CA THR A 353 -11.06 0.39 -5.34
C THR A 353 -9.91 1.07 -6.12
N TRP A 354 -9.12 0.27 -6.85
CA TRP A 354 -8.12 0.81 -7.79
C TRP A 354 -8.72 1.71 -8.85
N LYS A 355 -9.94 1.42 -9.32
CA LYS A 355 -10.68 2.29 -10.27
C LYS A 355 -11.00 3.64 -9.64
N ALA A 356 -11.40 3.66 -8.37
CA ALA A 356 -11.59 4.92 -7.63
C ALA A 356 -10.29 5.71 -7.52
N ARG A 357 -9.14 5.06 -7.24
CA ARG A 357 -7.83 5.73 -7.22
C ARG A 357 -7.46 6.31 -8.59
N ALA A 358 -7.69 5.57 -9.66
CA ALA A 358 -7.42 6.06 -11.02
C ALA A 358 -8.32 7.27 -11.38
N ARG A 359 -9.60 7.27 -10.97
CA ARG A 359 -10.49 8.46 -11.12
C ARG A 359 -9.96 9.66 -10.34
N THR A 360 -9.52 9.47 -9.09
CA THR A 360 -8.91 10.54 -8.29
C THR A 360 -7.70 11.16 -9.00
N VAL A 361 -6.82 10.34 -9.57
CA VAL A 361 -5.66 10.85 -10.35
C VAL A 361 -6.12 11.66 -11.56
N ALA A 362 -7.07 11.13 -12.34
CA ALA A 362 -7.59 11.81 -13.52
C ALA A 362 -8.28 13.14 -13.17
N GLN A 363 -9.02 13.18 -12.07
CA GLN A 363 -9.68 14.40 -11.58
C GLN A 363 -8.65 15.45 -11.16
N VAL A 364 -7.70 15.10 -10.30
CA VAL A 364 -6.67 16.03 -9.80
C VAL A 364 -5.84 16.62 -10.93
N LEU A 365 -5.42 15.78 -11.89
CA LEU A 365 -4.61 16.24 -13.03
C LEU A 365 -5.46 16.98 -14.06
N GLY A 366 -6.73 16.59 -14.27
CA GLY A 366 -7.65 17.31 -15.17
C GLY A 366 -8.07 18.69 -14.64
N GLU A 367 -8.15 18.89 -13.33
CA GLU A 367 -8.40 20.20 -12.71
C GLU A 367 -7.20 21.15 -12.84
N THR A 368 -5.99 20.60 -12.91
CA THR A 368 -4.76 21.40 -13.10
C THR A 368 -4.72 22.08 -14.48
N GLU A 369 -5.34 21.49 -15.51
CA GLU A 369 -5.49 22.12 -16.84
C GLU A 369 -6.47 23.30 -16.85
N ARG A 370 -7.39 23.40 -15.88
CA ARG A 370 -8.47 24.39 -15.86
C ARG A 370 -8.17 25.66 -15.03
N LYS A 371 -7.02 25.69 -14.34
CA LYS A 371 -6.58 26.91 -13.67
C LYS A 371 -5.87 27.80 -14.69
N PRO A 372 -6.40 29.05 -14.90
CA PRO A 372 -5.83 30.00 -15.86
C PRO A 372 -4.43 30.44 -15.48
#